data_1bc848e8e1a962d0fa13c0aafbbc627e
#
_entry.id   1bc848e8e1a962d0fa13c0aafbbc627e
#
_cell.length_a   1.000
_cell.length_b   1.000
_cell.length_c   1.000
_cell.angle_alpha   90.00
_cell.angle_beta   90.00
_cell.angle_gamma   90.00
#
_symmetry.space_group_name_H-M   'P 1'
#
loop_
_entity.id
_entity.type
_entity.pdbx_description
1 polymer ?
#
loop_
_entity_poly.entity_id
_entity_poly.type
_entity_poly.pdbx_seq_one_letter_code
_entity_poly.pdbx_strand_id
1 'polypeptide(L)'
;MFLMRFTERAYVAYSAEDVQNSFRSAVRLTFPNRHFNPALGANLYNEYLDEYEYSDRIGFDGLMLNEHHNTPTCLGATMNLEAAILARTTKNAKIVLLGNPLPIFENPIRLAEELAEIDMISRGRLVSGFVRGTGIETWATNTNPVHNRERFEEAHDLVIKTWTTPGPFRWESKHYQFRVVNPFERPLQQPHPPIWIPGIGSPETLVWCAHHHYPYIYLETDPQITLDMMAIYAQAAREVGYEPGPQNFGYLVRIHVQDTDEKAYEVGEGFLVGNAGVGRLPLPGDFMAPPGYNSREGVKRLLEQYKHSLKPDPLYGGVDGAGWDKVVETNRVIIGSPKTVIKKVREMLSTVRPGILGVWTNDGTIS
;
A
#
# COMPACT_ATOMS: atom_id res chain seq x y z
N MET A 1 3.56 -15.22 13.10
CA MET A 1 2.95 -14.02 12.49
C MET A 1 4.08 -13.15 11.99
N PHE A 2 4.03 -12.66 10.76
CA PHE A 2 5.00 -11.75 10.18
C PHE A 2 4.59 -10.32 10.49
N LEU A 3 5.46 -9.55 11.13
CA LEU A 3 5.21 -8.16 11.53
C LEU A 3 5.99 -7.19 10.66
N MET A 4 5.30 -6.29 9.95
CA MET A 4 5.96 -5.28 9.13
C MET A 4 5.59 -3.86 9.58
N ARG A 5 6.56 -2.96 9.49
CA ARG A 5 6.35 -1.52 9.70
C ARG A 5 5.99 -0.83 8.40
N PHE A 6 5.06 0.10 8.48
CA PHE A 6 4.63 0.96 7.38
C PHE A 6 4.55 2.44 7.78
N THR A 7 4.87 3.31 6.85
CA THR A 7 4.53 4.73 6.84
C THR A 7 4.28 5.19 5.41
N GLU A 8 3.35 6.13 5.23
CA GLU A 8 3.13 6.80 3.93
C GLU A 8 4.29 7.71 3.53
N ARG A 9 5.17 8.07 4.44
CA ARG A 9 6.24 9.04 4.20
C ARG A 9 5.69 10.37 3.70
N ALA A 10 4.65 10.87 4.37
CA ALA A 10 3.93 12.06 3.94
C ALA A 10 4.76 13.34 4.10
N TYR A 11 4.57 14.29 3.19
CA TYR A 11 5.01 15.66 3.34
C TYR A 11 3.86 16.49 3.92
N VAL A 12 4.00 16.96 5.15
CA VAL A 12 2.91 17.59 5.90
C VAL A 12 3.12 19.10 6.16
N ALA A 13 4.22 19.65 5.69
CA ALA A 13 4.60 21.04 5.95
C ALA A 13 3.92 22.05 5.01
N TYR A 14 2.62 21.93 4.87
CA TYR A 14 1.76 22.95 4.26
C TYR A 14 0.62 23.31 5.21
N SER A 15 0.21 24.58 5.18
CA SER A 15 -0.77 25.11 6.11
C SER A 15 -2.21 24.96 5.60
N ALA A 16 -3.19 25.18 6.48
CA ALA A 16 -4.59 25.30 6.07
C ALA A 16 -4.80 26.49 5.12
N GLU A 17 -4.01 27.57 5.26
CA GLU A 17 -4.02 28.73 4.37
C GLU A 17 -3.51 28.35 2.97
N ASP A 18 -2.46 27.52 2.86
CA ASP A 18 -2.00 26.99 1.57
C ASP A 18 -3.08 26.21 0.84
N VAL A 19 -3.85 25.41 1.59
CA VAL A 19 -4.99 24.65 1.06
C VAL A 19 -6.09 25.59 0.59
N GLN A 20 -6.46 26.61 1.39
CA GLN A 20 -7.46 27.62 1.02
C GLN A 20 -7.04 28.39 -0.22
N ASN A 21 -5.80 28.86 -0.29
CA ASN A 21 -5.26 29.63 -1.42
C ASN A 21 -5.12 28.78 -2.70
N SER A 22 -5.19 27.47 -2.57
CA SER A 22 -5.14 26.51 -3.68
C SER A 22 -6.51 25.90 -4.00
N PHE A 23 -7.60 26.51 -3.60
CA PHE A 23 -8.97 25.97 -3.55
C PHE A 23 -9.40 25.08 -4.72
N ARG A 24 -9.10 25.46 -5.97
CA ARG A 24 -9.42 24.64 -7.16
C ARG A 24 -8.43 23.50 -7.40
N SER A 25 -7.25 23.57 -6.82
CA SER A 25 -6.15 22.60 -6.95
C SER A 25 -5.86 21.86 -5.64
N ALA A 26 -6.67 22.10 -4.59
CA ALA A 26 -6.49 21.53 -3.27
C ALA A 26 -7.02 20.10 -3.17
N VAL A 27 -6.62 19.26 -4.12
CA VAL A 27 -6.84 17.82 -4.10
C VAL A 27 -5.48 17.10 -4.20
N ARG A 28 -5.40 15.88 -3.75
CA ARG A 28 -4.13 15.15 -3.64
C ARG A 28 -3.28 15.20 -4.90
N LEU A 29 -3.91 14.98 -6.06
CA LEU A 29 -3.22 14.91 -7.36
C LEU A 29 -2.74 16.28 -7.88
N THR A 30 -3.41 17.36 -7.53
CA THR A 30 -3.19 18.67 -8.17
C THR A 30 -2.73 19.75 -7.19
N PHE A 31 -2.45 19.38 -5.94
CA PHE A 31 -1.92 20.34 -4.96
C PHE A 31 -0.58 20.89 -5.46
N PRO A 32 -0.41 22.22 -5.54
CA PRO A 32 0.72 22.79 -6.24
C PRO A 32 2.07 22.51 -5.55
N ASN A 33 3.04 22.03 -6.30
CA ASN A 33 4.38 21.74 -5.81
C ASN A 33 5.21 22.96 -5.37
N ARG A 34 4.72 24.20 -5.60
CA ARG A 34 5.33 25.41 -5.01
C ARG A 34 5.33 25.39 -3.47
N HIS A 35 4.45 24.57 -2.85
CA HIS A 35 4.39 24.39 -1.40
C HIS A 35 5.43 23.37 -0.88
N PHE A 36 6.17 22.73 -1.76
CA PHE A 36 7.25 21.83 -1.38
C PHE A 36 8.54 22.61 -1.10
N ASN A 37 9.08 22.43 0.09
CA ASN A 37 10.40 22.95 0.47
C ASN A 37 11.45 21.84 0.28
N PRO A 38 12.39 21.98 -0.68
CA PRO A 38 13.37 20.94 -0.97
C PRO A 38 14.31 20.62 0.22
N ALA A 39 14.67 21.62 1.03
CA ALA A 39 15.54 21.39 2.20
C ALA A 39 14.83 20.55 3.27
N LEU A 40 13.55 20.85 3.52
CA LEU A 40 12.73 20.03 4.43
C LEU A 40 12.48 18.65 3.84
N GLY A 41 12.17 18.56 2.54
CA GLY A 41 11.98 17.28 1.87
C GLY A 41 13.22 16.38 1.98
N ALA A 42 14.42 16.96 1.84
CA ALA A 42 15.68 16.23 2.04
C ALA A 42 15.80 15.68 3.47
N ASN A 43 15.43 16.45 4.49
CA ASN A 43 15.44 15.99 5.87
C ASN A 43 14.42 14.84 6.06
N LEU A 44 13.18 15.02 5.61
CA LEU A 44 12.14 14.00 5.75
C LEU A 44 12.51 12.67 5.08
N TYR A 45 13.10 12.67 3.89
CA TYR A 45 13.57 11.43 3.26
C TYR A 45 14.57 10.69 4.14
N ASN A 46 15.55 11.40 4.73
CA ASN A 46 16.54 10.77 5.60
C ASN A 46 15.92 10.31 6.92
N GLU A 47 15.03 11.09 7.53
CA GLU A 47 14.30 10.70 8.75
C GLU A 47 13.49 9.42 8.54
N TYR A 48 12.74 9.29 7.43
CA TYR A 48 12.00 8.08 7.12
C TYR A 48 12.90 6.86 6.88
N LEU A 49 14.04 7.04 6.23
CA LEU A 49 15.02 5.97 6.06
C LEU A 49 15.63 5.54 7.41
N ASP A 50 15.99 6.50 8.27
CA ASP A 50 16.51 6.24 9.62
C ASP A 50 15.48 5.47 10.48
N GLU A 51 14.18 5.81 10.38
CA GLU A 51 13.10 5.10 11.05
C GLU A 51 12.96 3.65 10.55
N TYR A 52 13.10 3.40 9.25
CA TYR A 52 13.12 2.06 8.70
C TYR A 52 14.33 1.26 9.18
N GLU A 53 15.52 1.85 9.20
CA GLU A 53 16.72 1.21 9.74
C GLU A 53 16.58 0.92 11.24
N TYR A 54 15.97 1.82 12.00
CA TYR A 54 15.65 1.59 13.40
C TYR A 54 14.69 0.40 13.56
N SER A 55 13.67 0.31 12.70
CA SER A 55 12.71 -0.79 12.72
C SER A 55 13.37 -2.16 12.48
N ASP A 56 14.34 -2.24 11.56
CA ASP A 56 15.17 -3.45 11.38
C ASP A 56 15.93 -3.81 12.67
N ARG A 57 16.52 -2.80 13.35
CA ARG A 57 17.28 -3.02 14.60
C ARG A 57 16.43 -3.51 15.75
N ILE A 58 15.19 -3.04 15.87
CA ILE A 58 14.28 -3.45 16.96
C ILE A 58 13.50 -4.72 16.65
N GLY A 59 13.66 -5.31 15.45
CA GLY A 59 13.19 -6.67 15.14
C GLY A 59 11.86 -6.76 14.42
N PHE A 60 11.46 -5.75 13.62
CA PHE A 60 10.40 -5.97 12.64
C PHE A 60 10.84 -6.98 11.59
N ASP A 61 9.92 -7.87 11.18
CA ASP A 61 10.19 -8.88 10.15
C ASP A 61 10.23 -8.28 8.75
N GLY A 62 9.56 -7.13 8.54
CA GLY A 62 9.49 -6.47 7.24
C GLY A 62 9.38 -4.94 7.32
N LEU A 63 9.93 -4.29 6.30
CA LEU A 63 9.87 -2.86 6.05
C LEU A 63 9.00 -2.63 4.82
N MET A 64 7.78 -2.17 5.02
CA MET A 64 6.80 -1.99 3.94
C MET A 64 6.94 -0.61 3.31
N LEU A 65 7.10 -0.59 2.00
CA LEU A 65 7.11 0.61 1.16
C LEU A 65 5.92 0.60 0.20
N ASN A 66 5.42 1.78 -0.15
CA ASN A 66 4.40 2.00 -1.17
C ASN A 66 4.85 3.07 -2.17
N GLU A 67 4.10 3.23 -3.26
CA GLU A 67 4.38 4.20 -4.31
C GLU A 67 3.12 5.01 -4.63
N HIS A 68 3.26 6.35 -4.62
CA HIS A 68 2.24 7.29 -5.07
C HIS A 68 2.88 8.46 -5.79
N HIS A 69 2.19 8.98 -6.82
CA HIS A 69 2.68 10.05 -7.66
C HIS A 69 1.88 11.34 -7.48
N ASN A 70 2.53 12.48 -7.76
CA ASN A 70 1.91 13.82 -7.79
C ASN A 70 1.10 14.18 -6.53
N THR A 71 1.54 13.73 -5.37
CA THR A 71 0.81 13.94 -4.12
C THR A 71 1.75 14.21 -2.95
N PRO A 72 1.43 15.13 -2.03
CA PRO A 72 2.19 15.30 -0.80
C PRO A 72 1.93 14.19 0.23
N THR A 73 0.94 13.31 0.00
CA THR A 73 0.60 12.27 0.97
C THR A 73 1.62 11.13 1.02
N CYS A 74 2.51 11.06 0.01
CA CYS A 74 3.59 10.09 -0.04
C CYS A 74 4.78 10.67 -0.81
N LEU A 75 5.95 10.71 -0.21
CA LEU A 75 7.20 11.10 -0.87
C LEU A 75 7.81 9.97 -1.69
N GLY A 76 7.29 8.74 -1.57
CA GLY A 76 7.76 7.56 -2.28
C GLY A 76 7.29 7.47 -3.73
N ALA A 77 7.61 8.46 -4.56
CA ALA A 77 7.28 8.43 -5.99
C ALA A 77 8.10 7.39 -6.79
N THR A 78 9.18 6.90 -6.21
CA THR A 78 10.04 5.84 -6.75
C THR A 78 10.51 4.96 -5.60
N MET A 79 9.59 4.15 -5.05
CA MET A 79 9.90 3.35 -3.87
C MET A 79 11.07 2.37 -4.08
N ASN A 80 11.35 1.95 -5.31
CA ASN A 80 12.48 1.08 -5.62
C ASN A 80 13.85 1.70 -5.28
N LEU A 81 13.98 3.04 -5.34
CA LEU A 81 15.19 3.74 -4.88
C LEU A 81 15.37 3.61 -3.38
N GLU A 82 14.32 3.85 -2.60
CA GLU A 82 14.35 3.69 -1.14
C GLU A 82 14.61 2.22 -0.77
N ALA A 83 13.96 1.30 -1.48
CA ALA A 83 14.17 -0.14 -1.32
C ALA A 83 15.63 -0.55 -1.54
N ALA A 84 16.30 -0.02 -2.55
CA ALA A 84 17.71 -0.31 -2.82
C ALA A 84 18.63 0.22 -1.70
N ILE A 85 18.33 1.40 -1.15
CA ILE A 85 19.05 1.94 0.01
C ILE A 85 18.87 1.01 1.22
N LEU A 86 17.61 0.69 1.57
CA LEU A 86 17.28 -0.17 2.70
C LEU A 86 17.81 -1.60 2.51
N ALA A 87 17.82 -2.12 1.29
CA ALA A 87 18.43 -3.41 0.99
C ALA A 87 19.92 -3.46 1.34
N ARG A 88 20.63 -2.32 1.23
CA ARG A 88 22.04 -2.21 1.56
C ARG A 88 22.30 -1.90 3.03
N THR A 89 21.48 -1.04 3.65
CA THR A 89 21.73 -0.49 4.99
C THR A 89 21.14 -1.36 6.11
N THR A 90 20.07 -2.12 5.84
CA THR A 90 19.46 -3.07 6.79
C THR A 90 20.03 -4.48 6.65
N LYS A 91 19.75 -5.36 7.62
CA LYS A 91 20.38 -6.70 7.68
C LYS A 91 19.38 -7.84 7.80
N ASN A 92 18.27 -7.67 8.51
CA ASN A 92 17.40 -8.77 8.93
C ASN A 92 16.02 -8.71 8.28
N ALA A 93 15.38 -7.55 8.34
CA ALA A 93 14.02 -7.37 7.87
C ALA A 93 13.91 -7.59 6.34
N LYS A 94 12.80 -8.17 5.91
CA LYS A 94 12.43 -8.21 4.49
C LYS A 94 12.15 -6.80 3.98
N ILE A 95 12.54 -6.53 2.76
CA ILE A 95 12.16 -5.31 2.02
C ILE A 95 10.85 -5.62 1.31
N VAL A 96 9.75 -5.05 1.78
CA VAL A 96 8.39 -5.40 1.34
C VAL A 96 7.82 -4.27 0.49
N LEU A 97 7.77 -4.49 -0.82
CA LEU A 97 7.22 -3.50 -1.76
C LEU A 97 5.73 -3.76 -1.96
N LEU A 98 4.86 -2.89 -1.42
CA LEU A 98 3.42 -3.04 -1.53
C LEU A 98 2.75 -1.74 -2.03
N GLY A 99 2.85 -1.48 -3.35
CA GLY A 99 3.48 -2.27 -4.40
C GLY A 99 3.71 -1.43 -5.66
N ASN A 100 4.48 -1.99 -6.56
CA ASN A 100 4.70 -1.38 -7.87
C ASN A 100 3.40 -1.37 -8.69
N PRO A 101 2.95 -0.20 -9.20
CA PRO A 101 1.72 -0.10 -9.99
C PRO A 101 1.96 -0.55 -11.44
N LEU A 102 1.91 -1.85 -11.68
CA LEU A 102 2.26 -2.45 -12.98
C LEU A 102 1.66 -1.76 -14.22
N PRO A 103 0.38 -1.31 -14.21
CA PRO A 103 -0.22 -0.73 -15.41
C PRO A 103 0.44 0.54 -15.92
N ILE A 104 1.17 1.27 -15.06
CA ILE A 104 1.81 2.53 -15.46
C ILE A 104 3.18 2.33 -16.13
N PHE A 105 3.77 1.14 -15.99
CA PHE A 105 5.06 0.86 -16.63
C PHE A 105 4.90 0.59 -18.12
N GLU A 106 5.54 1.41 -18.94
CA GLU A 106 5.64 1.17 -20.38
C GLU A 106 6.64 0.05 -20.71
N ASN A 107 7.58 -0.19 -19.81
CA ASN A 107 8.57 -1.26 -19.92
C ASN A 107 8.62 -2.09 -18.64
N PRO A 108 7.79 -3.13 -18.48
CA PRO A 108 7.82 -4.02 -17.31
C PRO A 108 9.13 -4.81 -17.17
N ILE A 109 9.92 -4.97 -18.26
CA ILE A 109 11.23 -5.63 -18.19
C ILE A 109 12.19 -4.80 -17.33
N ARG A 110 12.16 -3.47 -17.46
CA ARG A 110 12.96 -2.57 -16.63
C ARG A 110 12.63 -2.74 -15.14
N LEU A 111 11.34 -2.87 -14.82
CA LEU A 111 10.92 -3.15 -13.44
C LEU A 111 11.46 -4.52 -12.98
N ALA A 112 11.42 -5.55 -13.83
CA ALA A 112 11.96 -6.86 -13.50
C ALA A 112 13.46 -6.81 -13.19
N GLU A 113 14.24 -6.01 -13.92
CA GLU A 113 15.66 -5.75 -13.67
C GLU A 113 15.87 -5.06 -12.32
N GLU A 114 15.18 -3.96 -12.05
CA GLU A 114 15.26 -3.22 -10.78
C GLU A 114 14.98 -4.11 -9.56
N LEU A 115 13.94 -4.92 -9.64
CA LEU A 115 13.56 -5.82 -8.56
C LEU A 115 14.57 -6.97 -8.38
N ALA A 116 15.15 -7.48 -9.47
CA ALA A 116 16.23 -8.47 -9.40
C ALA A 116 17.49 -7.89 -8.73
N GLU A 117 17.87 -6.65 -9.04
CA GLU A 117 18.99 -5.96 -8.39
C GLU A 117 18.73 -5.76 -6.90
N ILE A 118 17.54 -5.30 -6.51
CA ILE A 118 17.16 -5.15 -5.09
C ILE A 118 17.22 -6.48 -4.36
N ASP A 119 16.78 -7.56 -4.98
CA ASP A 119 16.83 -8.90 -4.41
C ASP A 119 18.27 -9.37 -4.18
N MET A 120 19.16 -9.14 -5.14
CA MET A 120 20.58 -9.43 -5.01
C MET A 120 21.28 -8.57 -3.95
N ILE A 121 21.02 -7.24 -3.94
CA ILE A 121 21.59 -6.30 -2.97
C ILE A 121 21.15 -6.69 -1.55
N SER A 122 19.87 -7.01 -1.37
CA SER A 122 19.29 -7.44 -0.10
C SER A 122 19.68 -8.87 0.32
N ARG A 123 20.34 -9.63 -0.56
CA ARG A 123 20.66 -11.05 -0.37
C ARG A 123 19.44 -11.92 -0.13
N GLY A 124 18.40 -11.75 -0.97
CA GLY A 124 17.19 -12.56 -0.93
C GLY A 124 16.19 -12.14 0.16
N ARG A 125 16.19 -10.85 0.52
CA ARG A 125 15.21 -10.32 1.47
C ARG A 125 14.04 -9.57 0.80
N LEU A 126 14.00 -9.47 -0.52
CA LEU A 126 12.91 -8.83 -1.23
C LEU A 126 11.62 -9.65 -1.11
N VAL A 127 10.51 -8.95 -0.83
CA VAL A 127 9.14 -9.37 -1.12
C VAL A 127 8.61 -8.40 -2.16
N SER A 128 8.37 -8.89 -3.36
CA SER A 128 7.88 -8.09 -4.47
C SER A 128 6.37 -7.96 -4.41
N GLY A 129 5.86 -6.76 -4.41
CA GLY A 129 4.41 -6.53 -4.44
C GLY A 129 3.99 -5.74 -5.65
N PHE A 130 2.84 -6.10 -6.19
CA PHE A 130 2.26 -5.47 -7.36
C PHE A 130 0.86 -4.95 -7.07
N VAL A 131 0.54 -3.79 -7.64
CA VAL A 131 -0.79 -3.20 -7.55
C VAL A 131 -1.28 -2.78 -8.93
N ARG A 132 -2.60 -2.66 -9.05
CA ARG A 132 -3.18 -1.98 -10.21
C ARG A 132 -3.00 -0.46 -10.14
N GLY A 133 -2.57 0.03 -9.00
CA GLY A 133 -2.58 1.43 -8.64
C GLY A 133 -3.99 1.94 -8.31
N THR A 134 -4.09 3.20 -7.98
CA THR A 134 -5.37 3.93 -7.90
C THR A 134 -5.57 4.76 -9.17
N GLY A 135 -6.69 5.48 -9.25
CA GLY A 135 -6.86 6.45 -10.33
C GLY A 135 -5.79 7.55 -10.32
N ILE A 136 -5.19 7.84 -9.17
CA ILE A 136 -4.11 8.84 -9.07
C ILE A 136 -2.92 8.45 -9.96
N GLU A 137 -2.45 7.23 -9.86
CA GLU A 137 -1.33 6.73 -10.67
C GLU A 137 -1.67 6.77 -12.17
N THR A 138 -2.90 6.41 -12.51
CA THR A 138 -3.41 6.47 -13.88
C THR A 138 -3.41 7.91 -14.44
N TRP A 139 -3.87 8.87 -13.64
CA TRP A 139 -3.85 10.29 -14.01
C TRP A 139 -2.42 10.85 -14.06
N ALA A 140 -1.60 10.54 -13.07
CA ALA A 140 -0.23 11.05 -12.97
C ALA A 140 0.66 10.61 -14.13
N THR A 141 0.43 9.43 -14.69
CA THR A 141 1.21 8.84 -15.78
C THR A 141 0.52 8.86 -17.15
N ASN A 142 -0.69 9.46 -17.20
CA ASN A 142 -1.49 9.53 -18.43
C ASN A 142 -1.79 8.15 -19.06
N THR A 143 -1.95 7.12 -18.22
CA THR A 143 -2.34 5.79 -18.69
C THR A 143 -3.86 5.68 -18.86
N ASN A 144 -4.32 4.84 -19.81
CA ASN A 144 -5.74 4.67 -20.04
C ASN A 144 -6.37 3.76 -18.97
N PRO A 145 -7.30 4.24 -18.13
CA PRO A 145 -7.90 3.46 -17.06
C PRO A 145 -8.69 2.23 -17.54
N VAL A 146 -9.21 2.25 -18.76
CA VAL A 146 -9.95 1.12 -19.38
C VAL A 146 -9.08 -0.11 -19.52
N HIS A 147 -7.78 0.05 -19.73
CA HIS A 147 -6.83 -1.05 -19.93
C HIS A 147 -6.07 -1.40 -18.64
N ASN A 148 -6.39 -0.78 -17.51
CA ASN A 148 -5.61 -0.94 -16.29
C ASN A 148 -5.49 -2.42 -15.84
N ARG A 149 -6.59 -3.18 -15.84
CA ARG A 149 -6.54 -4.60 -15.44
C ARG A 149 -5.77 -5.46 -16.42
N GLU A 150 -6.04 -5.33 -17.72
CA GLU A 150 -5.34 -6.11 -18.74
C GLU A 150 -3.82 -5.82 -18.73
N ARG A 151 -3.43 -4.54 -18.61
CA ARG A 151 -2.03 -4.16 -18.47
C ARG A 151 -1.38 -4.71 -17.21
N PHE A 152 -2.12 -4.74 -16.10
CA PHE A 152 -1.64 -5.34 -14.84
C PHE A 152 -1.31 -6.82 -15.03
N GLU A 153 -2.23 -7.59 -15.58
CA GLU A 153 -2.08 -9.03 -15.75
C GLU A 153 -0.97 -9.35 -16.78
N GLU A 154 -0.95 -8.67 -17.93
CA GLU A 154 0.11 -8.86 -18.94
C GLU A 154 1.50 -8.45 -18.43
N ALA A 155 1.61 -7.33 -17.70
CA ALA A 155 2.89 -6.91 -17.12
C ALA A 155 3.38 -7.91 -16.05
N HIS A 156 2.47 -8.40 -15.20
CA HIS A 156 2.78 -9.45 -14.24
C HIS A 156 3.36 -10.68 -14.93
N ASP A 157 2.66 -11.22 -15.95
CA ASP A 157 3.09 -12.42 -16.65
C ASP A 157 4.44 -12.23 -17.35
N LEU A 158 4.68 -11.04 -17.92
CA LEU A 158 5.95 -10.69 -18.51
C LEU A 158 7.08 -10.65 -17.46
N VAL A 159 6.86 -10.02 -16.31
CA VAL A 159 7.84 -9.96 -15.23
C VAL A 159 8.18 -11.36 -14.73
N ILE A 160 7.17 -12.20 -14.44
CA ILE A 160 7.36 -13.57 -13.99
C ILE A 160 8.14 -14.39 -15.03
N LYS A 161 7.76 -14.30 -16.29
CA LYS A 161 8.45 -15.00 -17.37
C LYS A 161 9.91 -14.52 -17.52
N THR A 162 10.14 -13.23 -17.37
CA THR A 162 11.51 -12.65 -17.41
C THR A 162 12.40 -13.23 -16.32
N TRP A 163 11.87 -13.46 -15.13
CA TRP A 163 12.63 -14.04 -14.01
C TRP A 163 12.83 -15.56 -14.12
N THR A 164 11.83 -16.27 -14.68
CA THR A 164 11.78 -17.75 -14.62
C THR A 164 12.23 -18.45 -15.89
N THR A 165 12.20 -17.76 -17.02
CA THR A 165 12.55 -18.36 -18.32
C THR A 165 13.92 -17.86 -18.77
N PRO A 166 14.87 -18.76 -19.13
CA PRO A 166 16.12 -18.35 -19.75
C PRO A 166 15.86 -17.62 -21.09
N GLY A 167 16.50 -16.46 -21.24
CA GLY A 167 16.46 -15.71 -22.48
C GLY A 167 17.47 -16.19 -23.53
N PRO A 168 17.51 -15.56 -24.72
CA PRO A 168 16.55 -14.55 -25.17
C PRO A 168 15.22 -15.17 -25.63
N PHE A 169 14.14 -14.44 -25.41
CA PHE A 169 12.83 -14.80 -25.96
C PHE A 169 12.12 -13.55 -26.53
N ARG A 170 11.09 -13.77 -27.32
CA ARG A 170 10.18 -12.72 -27.81
C ARG A 170 8.92 -12.71 -26.96
N TRP A 171 8.40 -11.51 -26.69
CA TRP A 171 7.10 -11.31 -26.04
C TRP A 171 6.15 -10.55 -26.96
N GLU A 172 4.94 -11.07 -27.13
CA GLU A 172 3.89 -10.43 -27.90
C GLU A 172 2.56 -10.63 -27.15
N SER A 173 2.00 -9.54 -26.70
CA SER A 173 0.67 -9.47 -26.10
C SER A 173 -0.06 -8.22 -26.59
N LYS A 174 -1.25 -7.96 -26.07
CA LYS A 174 -2.07 -6.83 -26.52
C LYS A 174 -1.43 -5.48 -26.16
N HIS A 175 -0.82 -5.36 -25.00
CA HIS A 175 -0.31 -4.10 -24.47
C HIS A 175 1.22 -4.00 -24.47
N TYR A 176 1.92 -5.13 -24.50
CA TYR A 176 3.38 -5.17 -24.44
C TYR A 176 3.96 -6.02 -25.57
N GLN A 177 4.91 -5.47 -26.32
CA GLN A 177 5.56 -6.15 -27.42
C GLN A 177 7.06 -5.90 -27.36
N PHE A 178 7.85 -6.97 -27.19
CA PHE A 178 9.30 -6.90 -27.11
C PHE A 178 9.93 -7.91 -28.06
N ARG A 179 10.76 -7.43 -28.96
CA ARG A 179 11.47 -8.30 -29.93
C ARG A 179 12.47 -9.21 -29.24
N VAL A 180 13.11 -8.71 -28.17
CA VAL A 180 14.09 -9.45 -27.40
C VAL A 180 13.86 -9.13 -25.92
N VAL A 181 13.61 -10.17 -25.13
CA VAL A 181 13.62 -10.12 -23.68
C VAL A 181 14.79 -10.98 -23.20
N ASN A 182 15.79 -10.35 -22.61
CA ASN A 182 17.00 -11.03 -22.15
C ASN A 182 17.74 -10.23 -21.08
N PRO A 183 17.09 -9.80 -19.96
CA PRO A 183 17.83 -9.27 -18.84
C PRO A 183 18.94 -10.25 -18.43
N PHE A 184 20.12 -9.72 -18.18
CA PHE A 184 21.23 -10.55 -17.76
C PHE A 184 21.13 -10.92 -16.28
N GLU A 185 20.66 -9.99 -15.48
CA GLU A 185 20.40 -10.14 -14.06
C GLU A 185 19.11 -10.93 -13.82
N ARG A 186 19.17 -11.86 -12.84
CA ARG A 186 18.03 -12.62 -12.36
C ARG A 186 17.96 -12.52 -10.85
N PRO A 187 16.78 -12.63 -10.25
CA PRO A 187 16.65 -12.64 -8.80
C PRO A 187 17.49 -13.73 -8.15
N LEU A 188 18.02 -13.45 -6.96
CA LEU A 188 18.70 -14.43 -6.14
C LEU A 188 17.74 -15.52 -5.64
N GLN A 189 16.53 -15.09 -5.26
CA GLN A 189 15.46 -16.00 -4.83
C GLN A 189 14.90 -16.75 -6.04
N GLN A 190 14.72 -18.07 -5.92
CA GLN A 190 14.24 -18.93 -7.00
C GLN A 190 12.91 -19.58 -6.60
N PRO A 191 11.95 -19.71 -7.55
CA PRO A 191 12.00 -19.27 -8.96
C PRO A 191 11.96 -17.77 -9.15
N HIS A 192 11.49 -17.02 -8.15
CA HIS A 192 11.43 -15.55 -8.06
C HIS A 192 11.18 -15.11 -6.61
N PRO A 193 11.37 -13.83 -6.24
CA PRO A 193 10.97 -13.31 -4.93
C PRO A 193 9.50 -13.57 -4.63
N PRO A 194 9.11 -13.80 -3.37
CA PRO A 194 7.70 -13.91 -2.99
C PRO A 194 6.90 -12.70 -3.49
N ILE A 195 5.68 -12.95 -3.99
CA ILE A 195 4.79 -11.92 -4.50
C ILE A 195 3.61 -11.75 -3.56
N TRP A 196 3.38 -10.52 -3.11
CA TRP A 196 2.25 -10.14 -2.29
C TRP A 196 1.43 -9.06 -2.98
N ILE A 197 0.12 -9.09 -2.83
CA ILE A 197 -0.78 -8.16 -3.49
C ILE A 197 -1.55 -7.34 -2.44
N PRO A 198 -1.27 -6.05 -2.31
CA PRO A 198 -2.05 -5.20 -1.43
C PRO A 198 -3.29 -4.65 -2.13
N GLY A 199 -4.31 -4.31 -1.36
CA GLY A 199 -5.50 -3.64 -1.89
C GLY A 199 -6.61 -3.43 -0.89
N ILE A 200 -7.66 -2.78 -1.37
CA ILE A 200 -8.85 -2.40 -0.59
C ILE A 200 -10.04 -3.31 -0.85
N GLY A 201 -9.83 -4.50 -1.45
CA GLY A 201 -10.85 -5.53 -1.57
C GLY A 201 -11.61 -5.60 -2.91
N SER A 202 -10.98 -5.30 -4.05
CA SER A 202 -11.57 -5.62 -5.36
C SER A 202 -11.74 -7.15 -5.48
N PRO A 203 -12.98 -7.65 -5.69
CA PRO A 203 -13.23 -9.09 -5.76
C PRO A 203 -12.46 -9.81 -6.86
N GLU A 204 -12.36 -9.18 -8.02
CA GLU A 204 -11.61 -9.74 -9.15
C GLU A 204 -10.12 -9.89 -8.81
N THR A 205 -9.57 -8.95 -8.03
CA THR A 205 -8.19 -9.04 -7.57
C THR A 205 -8.02 -10.14 -6.53
N LEU A 206 -8.98 -10.31 -5.63
CA LEU A 206 -8.96 -11.40 -4.64
C LEU A 206 -9.00 -12.78 -5.29
N VAL A 207 -9.88 -12.96 -6.28
CA VAL A 207 -9.97 -14.20 -7.07
C VAL A 207 -8.66 -14.44 -7.81
N TRP A 208 -8.13 -13.41 -8.47
CA TRP A 208 -6.85 -13.50 -9.18
C TRP A 208 -5.69 -13.88 -8.24
N CYS A 209 -5.62 -13.28 -7.04
CA CYS A 209 -4.60 -13.61 -6.04
C CYS A 209 -4.72 -15.07 -5.57
N ALA A 210 -5.95 -15.53 -5.30
CA ALA A 210 -6.18 -16.91 -4.89
C ALA A 210 -5.73 -17.89 -5.97
N HIS A 211 -6.03 -17.64 -7.24
CA HIS A 211 -5.63 -18.49 -8.36
C HIS A 211 -4.10 -18.54 -8.55
N HIS A 212 -3.38 -17.48 -8.16
CA HIS A 212 -1.91 -17.42 -8.21
C HIS A 212 -1.24 -17.85 -6.89
N HIS A 213 -2.00 -18.23 -5.87
CA HIS A 213 -1.51 -18.53 -4.52
C HIS A 213 -0.77 -17.36 -3.84
N TYR A 214 -1.07 -16.12 -4.23
CA TYR A 214 -0.42 -14.93 -3.68
C TYR A 214 -1.14 -14.47 -2.40
N PRO A 215 -0.39 -14.16 -1.32
CA PRO A 215 -0.96 -13.48 -0.17
C PRO A 215 -1.60 -12.16 -0.56
N TYR A 216 -2.77 -11.87 0.02
CA TYR A 216 -3.45 -10.60 -0.14
C TYR A 216 -3.35 -9.78 1.14
N ILE A 217 -2.87 -8.53 1.02
CA ILE A 217 -2.67 -7.62 2.15
C ILE A 217 -3.77 -6.57 2.16
N TYR A 218 -4.66 -6.65 3.15
CA TYR A 218 -5.76 -5.71 3.31
C TYR A 218 -5.26 -4.38 3.83
N LEU A 219 -5.53 -3.32 3.08
CA LEU A 219 -5.25 -1.93 3.45
C LEU A 219 -6.46 -1.26 4.11
N GLU A 220 -7.62 -1.91 4.10
CA GLU A 220 -8.82 -1.51 4.83
C GLU A 220 -8.72 -1.95 6.29
N THR A 221 -9.12 -1.07 7.21
CA THR A 221 -9.02 -1.31 8.66
C THR A 221 -10.35 -1.68 9.33
N ASP A 222 -11.41 -1.93 8.55
CA ASP A 222 -12.66 -2.45 9.07
C ASP A 222 -12.59 -3.98 9.18
N PRO A 223 -12.69 -4.57 10.40
CA PRO A 223 -12.57 -6.01 10.59
C PRO A 223 -13.66 -6.81 9.85
N GLN A 224 -14.91 -6.32 9.80
CA GLN A 224 -15.99 -7.05 9.16
C GLN A 224 -15.82 -7.09 7.64
N ILE A 225 -15.50 -5.95 7.02
CA ILE A 225 -15.21 -5.88 5.58
C ILE A 225 -14.04 -6.80 5.26
N THR A 226 -13.01 -6.82 6.09
CA THR A 226 -11.85 -7.70 5.90
C THR A 226 -12.24 -9.19 5.92
N LEU A 227 -13.08 -9.61 6.86
CA LEU A 227 -13.57 -11.00 6.94
C LEU A 227 -14.39 -11.38 5.71
N ASP A 228 -15.26 -10.50 5.23
CA ASP A 228 -16.06 -10.73 4.03
C ASP A 228 -15.16 -10.90 2.78
N MET A 229 -14.10 -10.11 2.68
CA MET A 229 -13.11 -10.24 1.61
C MET A 229 -12.27 -11.52 1.71
N MET A 230 -11.86 -11.89 2.92
CA MET A 230 -11.17 -13.17 3.16
C MET A 230 -12.04 -14.36 2.73
N ALA A 231 -13.35 -14.29 2.92
CA ALA A 231 -14.28 -15.33 2.46
C ALA A 231 -14.29 -15.47 0.94
N ILE A 232 -14.23 -14.36 0.19
CA ILE A 232 -14.13 -14.39 -1.28
C ILE A 232 -12.83 -15.06 -1.74
N TYR A 233 -11.70 -14.65 -1.14
CA TYR A 233 -10.42 -15.29 -1.43
C TYR A 233 -10.45 -16.79 -1.14
N ALA A 234 -10.97 -17.17 0.03
CA ALA A 234 -11.03 -18.57 0.45
C ALA A 234 -11.92 -19.42 -0.46
N GLN A 235 -13.03 -18.88 -0.94
CA GLN A 235 -13.86 -19.56 -1.93
C GLN A 235 -13.08 -19.81 -3.23
N ALA A 236 -12.46 -18.78 -3.80
CA ALA A 236 -11.68 -18.91 -5.03
C ALA A 236 -10.48 -19.86 -4.87
N ALA A 237 -9.83 -19.88 -3.70
CA ALA A 237 -8.74 -20.81 -3.40
C ALA A 237 -9.22 -22.28 -3.43
N ARG A 238 -10.41 -22.57 -2.87
CA ARG A 238 -10.99 -23.92 -2.91
C ARG A 238 -11.36 -24.34 -4.32
N GLU A 239 -11.80 -23.41 -5.17
CA GLU A 239 -12.11 -23.68 -6.59
C GLU A 239 -10.88 -24.14 -7.38
N VAL A 240 -9.67 -23.71 -6.97
CA VAL A 240 -8.39 -24.16 -7.56
C VAL A 240 -7.65 -25.19 -6.71
N GLY A 241 -8.32 -25.78 -5.71
CA GLY A 241 -7.90 -27.01 -5.04
C GLY A 241 -7.04 -26.82 -3.80
N TYR A 242 -7.04 -25.67 -3.12
CA TYR A 242 -6.35 -25.53 -1.83
C TYR A 242 -7.17 -24.78 -0.77
N GLU A 243 -6.86 -25.02 0.50
CA GLU A 243 -7.41 -24.30 1.64
C GLU A 243 -6.43 -23.22 2.08
N PRO A 244 -6.80 -21.94 2.06
CA PRO A 244 -5.91 -20.87 2.46
C PRO A 244 -5.74 -20.85 3.99
N GLY A 245 -4.53 -20.52 4.45
CA GLY A 245 -4.21 -20.34 5.85
C GLY A 245 -3.90 -18.88 6.20
N PRO A 246 -3.56 -18.60 7.46
CA PRO A 246 -3.22 -17.24 7.90
C PRO A 246 -2.11 -16.58 7.07
N GLN A 247 -1.17 -17.35 6.53
CA GLN A 247 -0.07 -16.87 5.68
C GLN A 247 -0.55 -16.23 4.36
N ASN A 248 -1.78 -16.49 3.94
CA ASN A 248 -2.38 -15.90 2.74
C ASN A 248 -3.02 -14.54 3.01
N PHE A 249 -3.13 -14.12 4.27
CA PHE A 249 -3.87 -12.94 4.67
C PHE A 249 -3.00 -11.97 5.46
N GLY A 250 -2.89 -10.75 4.94
CA GLY A 250 -2.29 -9.63 5.62
C GLY A 250 -3.34 -8.59 6.02
N TYR A 251 -3.05 -7.86 7.07
CA TYR A 251 -3.90 -6.80 7.60
C TYR A 251 -3.06 -5.60 7.99
N LEU A 252 -3.41 -4.41 7.51
CA LEU A 252 -2.75 -3.16 7.88
C LEU A 252 -3.59 -2.44 8.93
N VAL A 253 -2.98 -2.07 10.04
CA VAL A 253 -3.64 -1.34 11.12
C VAL A 253 -2.82 -0.14 11.57
N ARG A 254 -3.51 0.98 11.86
CA ARG A 254 -2.87 2.15 12.50
C ARG A 254 -2.74 1.92 13.98
N ILE A 255 -1.53 2.10 14.51
CA ILE A 255 -1.25 1.94 15.95
C ILE A 255 -0.48 3.16 16.46
N HIS A 256 -0.97 3.71 17.57
CA HIS A 256 -0.26 4.77 18.29
C HIS A 256 -0.20 4.45 19.79
N VAL A 257 0.99 4.51 20.36
CA VAL A 257 1.26 4.18 21.77
C VAL A 257 1.84 5.38 22.48
N GLN A 258 1.28 5.70 23.64
CA GLN A 258 1.79 6.72 24.55
C GLN A 258 1.84 6.17 25.99
N ASP A 259 2.39 6.95 26.93
CA ASP A 259 2.50 6.55 28.34
C ASP A 259 1.13 6.29 29.00
N THR A 260 0.11 7.07 28.60
CA THR A 260 -1.27 6.96 29.09
C THR A 260 -2.28 6.93 27.96
N ASP A 261 -3.48 6.42 28.24
CA ASP A 261 -4.58 6.35 27.28
C ASP A 261 -5.06 7.76 26.88
N GLU A 262 -5.11 8.70 27.84
CA GLU A 262 -5.53 10.08 27.61
C GLU A 262 -4.58 10.79 26.65
N LYS A 263 -3.26 10.67 26.90
CA LYS A 263 -2.25 11.28 26.02
C LYS A 263 -2.26 10.66 24.62
N ALA A 264 -2.46 9.34 24.53
CA ALA A 264 -2.57 8.67 23.24
C ALA A 264 -3.81 9.14 22.47
N TYR A 265 -4.93 9.36 23.15
CA TYR A 265 -6.17 9.84 22.56
C TYR A 265 -6.02 11.27 22.01
N GLU A 266 -5.43 12.17 22.80
CA GLU A 266 -5.19 13.57 22.43
C GLU A 266 -4.27 13.70 21.22
N VAL A 267 -3.14 12.99 21.21
CA VAL A 267 -2.15 13.06 20.13
C VAL A 267 -2.61 12.27 18.89
N GLY A 268 -3.28 11.14 19.12
CA GLY A 268 -3.66 10.20 18.07
C GLY A 268 -4.66 10.74 17.07
N GLU A 269 -5.56 11.66 17.47
CA GLU A 269 -6.53 12.26 16.58
C GLU A 269 -5.85 12.99 15.42
N GLY A 270 -4.82 13.76 15.71
CA GLY A 270 -4.05 14.49 14.69
C GLY A 270 -3.36 13.58 13.68
N PHE A 271 -2.81 12.48 14.16
CA PHE A 271 -2.09 11.49 13.37
C PHE A 271 -3.03 10.59 12.54
N LEU A 272 -4.08 10.07 13.17
CA LEU A 272 -4.82 8.95 12.62
C LEU A 272 -6.01 9.33 11.76
N VAL A 273 -6.51 10.54 11.89
CA VAL A 273 -7.76 10.99 11.24
C VAL A 273 -7.53 12.07 10.17
N GLY A 274 -6.29 12.27 9.78
CA GLY A 274 -6.04 13.03 8.58
C GLY A 274 -5.81 14.53 8.74
N ASN A 275 -5.39 14.96 9.89
CA ASN A 275 -4.71 16.25 9.99
C ASN A 275 -3.32 16.18 9.35
N ALA A 276 -2.75 15.02 9.26
CA ALA A 276 -1.63 14.73 8.42
C ALA A 276 -2.04 14.64 6.96
N GLY A 277 -1.16 15.01 6.09
CA GLY A 277 -1.32 15.16 4.66
C GLY A 277 -2.38 14.34 3.93
N VAL A 278 -2.69 13.12 4.38
CA VAL A 278 -3.68 12.26 3.73
C VAL A 278 -5.12 12.78 3.85
N GLY A 279 -5.50 13.40 4.97
CA GLY A 279 -6.88 13.87 5.17
C GLY A 279 -7.13 15.33 4.83
N ARG A 280 -6.07 16.17 4.77
CA ARG A 280 -6.23 17.60 4.44
C ARG A 280 -6.60 17.86 2.98
N LEU A 281 -6.21 16.95 2.08
CA LEU A 281 -6.46 17.08 0.66
C LEU A 281 -7.44 16.00 0.22
N PRO A 282 -8.65 16.36 -0.22
CA PRO A 282 -9.64 15.42 -0.68
C PRO A 282 -9.15 14.64 -1.91
N LEU A 283 -9.63 13.43 -2.05
CA LEU A 283 -9.48 12.62 -3.24
C LEU A 283 -10.87 12.39 -3.85
N PRO A 284 -11.29 13.22 -4.81
CA PRO A 284 -12.57 13.04 -5.48
C PRO A 284 -12.70 11.67 -6.13
N GLY A 285 -13.91 11.11 -6.15
CA GLY A 285 -14.17 9.78 -6.69
C GLY A 285 -13.72 9.61 -8.14
N ASP A 286 -13.79 10.65 -8.95
CA ASP A 286 -13.33 10.64 -10.34
C ASP A 286 -11.80 10.43 -10.47
N PHE A 287 -11.04 10.89 -9.49
CA PHE A 287 -9.59 10.65 -9.44
C PHE A 287 -9.27 9.28 -8.84
N MET A 288 -10.04 8.82 -7.86
CA MET A 288 -9.83 7.52 -7.23
C MET A 288 -10.17 6.38 -8.18
N ALA A 289 -11.28 6.51 -8.89
CA ALA A 289 -11.81 5.49 -9.79
C ALA A 289 -12.32 6.13 -11.09
N PRO A 290 -11.41 6.55 -12.00
CA PRO A 290 -11.80 7.17 -13.25
C PRO A 290 -12.65 6.22 -14.11
N PRO A 291 -13.46 6.76 -15.03
CA PRO A 291 -14.31 5.95 -15.92
C PRO A 291 -13.52 4.82 -16.60
N GLY A 292 -14.03 3.60 -16.48
CA GLY A 292 -13.41 2.40 -17.04
C GLY A 292 -12.39 1.71 -16.13
N TYR A 293 -11.99 2.32 -15.02
CA TYR A 293 -11.06 1.71 -14.06
C TYR A 293 -11.69 0.51 -13.32
N ASN A 294 -12.93 0.64 -12.89
CA ASN A 294 -13.65 -0.42 -12.22
C ASN A 294 -14.53 -1.21 -13.20
N SER A 295 -14.63 -2.51 -12.98
CA SER A 295 -15.63 -3.34 -13.63
C SER A 295 -17.06 -2.90 -13.25
N ARG A 296 -18.04 -3.30 -14.07
CA ARG A 296 -19.46 -3.04 -13.77
C ARG A 296 -19.87 -3.61 -12.41
N GLU A 297 -19.35 -4.79 -12.07
CA GLU A 297 -19.62 -5.45 -10.79
C GLU A 297 -18.91 -4.75 -9.62
N GLY A 298 -17.68 -4.30 -9.82
CA GLY A 298 -16.96 -3.49 -8.86
C GLY A 298 -17.68 -2.18 -8.55
N VAL A 299 -18.24 -1.49 -9.55
CA VAL A 299 -19.06 -0.28 -9.35
C VAL A 299 -20.31 -0.58 -8.54
N LYS A 300 -21.03 -1.65 -8.86
CA LYS A 300 -22.24 -2.05 -8.08
C LYS A 300 -21.88 -2.28 -6.61
N ARG A 301 -20.81 -2.99 -6.32
CA ARG A 301 -20.35 -3.24 -4.96
C ARG A 301 -19.98 -1.96 -4.23
N LEU A 302 -19.24 -1.07 -4.86
CA LEU A 302 -18.94 0.24 -4.30
C LEU A 302 -20.23 0.98 -3.93
N LEU A 303 -21.21 1.01 -4.83
CA LEU A 303 -22.50 1.64 -4.58
C LEU A 303 -23.26 0.98 -3.43
N GLU A 304 -23.21 -0.34 -3.29
CA GLU A 304 -23.82 -1.07 -2.16
C GLU A 304 -23.14 -0.76 -0.84
N GLN A 305 -21.81 -0.75 -0.81
CA GLN A 305 -21.02 -0.33 0.35
C GLN A 305 -21.36 1.12 0.75
N TYR A 306 -21.44 2.04 -0.23
CA TYR A 306 -21.82 3.42 0.03
C TYR A 306 -23.27 3.58 0.50
N LYS A 307 -24.22 2.72 0.10
CA LYS A 307 -25.58 2.74 0.63
C LYS A 307 -25.67 2.43 2.12
N HIS A 308 -24.76 1.63 2.63
CA HIS A 308 -24.68 1.29 4.05
C HIS A 308 -23.78 2.27 4.84
N SER A 309 -22.94 3.04 4.17
CA SER A 309 -22.06 4.08 4.73
C SER A 309 -22.46 5.50 4.32
N LEU A 310 -23.74 5.83 4.40
CA LEU A 310 -24.29 7.18 4.11
C LEU A 310 -23.77 8.29 5.05
N LYS A 311 -22.75 7.99 5.86
CA LYS A 311 -21.94 9.00 6.56
C LYS A 311 -20.55 8.99 5.96
N PRO A 312 -19.92 10.17 5.77
CA PRO A 312 -18.53 10.25 5.33
C PRO A 312 -17.69 9.30 6.19
N ASP A 313 -16.88 8.46 5.53
CA ASP A 313 -15.94 7.60 6.26
C ASP A 313 -15.01 8.51 7.08
N PRO A 314 -14.96 8.35 8.41
CA PRO A 314 -14.09 9.19 9.24
C PRO A 314 -12.63 9.11 8.84
N LEU A 315 -12.17 8.03 8.21
CA LEU A 315 -10.78 7.89 7.75
C LEU A 315 -10.50 8.61 6.44
N TYR A 316 -11.52 8.90 5.63
CA TYR A 316 -11.35 9.49 4.30
C TYR A 316 -12.18 10.76 4.06
N GLY A 317 -13.08 11.13 4.96
CA GLY A 317 -14.11 12.15 4.73
C GLY A 317 -14.15 13.36 5.67
N GLY A 318 -13.14 13.59 6.48
CA GLY A 318 -13.12 14.68 7.47
C GLY A 318 -13.99 14.36 8.70
N VAL A 319 -13.44 14.48 9.89
CA VAL A 319 -14.08 14.09 11.14
C VAL A 319 -14.48 15.33 11.90
N ASP A 320 -15.76 15.44 12.24
CA ASP A 320 -16.16 16.10 13.46
C ASP A 320 -15.83 15.17 14.65
N GLY A 321 -15.63 15.70 15.85
CA GLY A 321 -15.18 14.94 17.03
C GLY A 321 -15.96 13.65 17.35
N ALA A 322 -17.21 13.53 16.86
CA ALA A 322 -18.01 12.32 17.02
C ALA A 322 -17.55 11.13 16.17
N GLY A 323 -16.82 11.39 15.07
CA GLY A 323 -16.24 10.35 14.22
C GLY A 323 -15.00 9.71 14.82
N TRP A 324 -14.18 10.49 15.54
CA TRP A 324 -12.97 9.99 16.18
C TRP A 324 -13.26 8.93 17.23
N ASP A 325 -14.19 9.22 18.15
CA ASP A 325 -14.61 8.26 19.17
C ASP A 325 -15.00 6.91 18.56
N LYS A 326 -15.82 6.96 17.51
CA LYS A 326 -16.29 5.75 16.84
C LYS A 326 -15.17 4.95 16.17
N VAL A 327 -14.19 5.63 15.57
CA VAL A 327 -13.02 5.00 14.96
C VAL A 327 -12.18 4.27 16.01
N VAL A 328 -12.03 4.86 17.19
CA VAL A 328 -11.31 4.26 18.34
C VAL A 328 -12.10 3.11 18.96
N GLU A 329 -13.42 3.26 19.13
CA GLU A 329 -14.31 2.23 19.69
C GLU A 329 -14.35 0.97 18.81
N THR A 330 -14.38 1.15 17.50
CA THR A 330 -14.45 0.03 16.54
C THR A 330 -13.10 -0.62 16.25
N ASN A 331 -12.02 -0.18 16.89
CA ASN A 331 -10.64 -0.64 16.64
C ASN A 331 -10.16 -0.50 15.18
N ARG A 332 -10.75 0.43 14.41
CA ARG A 332 -10.22 0.82 13.09
C ARG A 332 -8.86 1.51 13.22
N VAL A 333 -8.62 2.12 14.36
CA VAL A 333 -7.31 2.54 14.86
C VAL A 333 -7.10 2.00 16.26
N ILE A 334 -5.88 1.63 16.60
CA ILE A 334 -5.53 1.10 17.92
C ILE A 334 -4.63 2.12 18.61
N ILE A 335 -5.16 2.77 19.63
CA ILE A 335 -4.43 3.76 20.42
C ILE A 335 -4.56 3.49 21.92
N GLY A 336 -3.58 3.94 22.68
CA GLY A 336 -3.59 3.87 24.13
C GLY A 336 -2.20 3.70 24.75
N SER A 337 -2.22 3.44 26.06
CA SER A 337 -1.05 2.96 26.78
C SER A 337 -0.61 1.57 26.28
N PRO A 338 0.62 1.13 26.55
CA PRO A 338 1.07 -0.21 26.15
C PRO A 338 0.10 -1.32 26.56
N LYS A 339 -0.49 -1.22 27.75
CA LYS A 339 -1.46 -2.20 28.26
C LYS A 339 -2.74 -2.23 27.41
N THR A 340 -3.29 -1.07 27.08
CA THR A 340 -4.51 -0.92 26.28
C THR A 340 -4.26 -1.40 24.84
N VAL A 341 -3.13 -0.99 24.24
CA VAL A 341 -2.77 -1.40 22.86
C VAL A 341 -2.58 -2.91 22.79
N ILE A 342 -1.86 -3.53 23.72
CA ILE A 342 -1.70 -5.00 23.76
C ILE A 342 -3.05 -5.71 23.84
N LYS A 343 -3.98 -5.23 24.66
CA LYS A 343 -5.33 -5.79 24.78
C LYS A 343 -6.07 -5.70 23.43
N LYS A 344 -6.15 -4.51 22.84
CA LYS A 344 -6.85 -4.25 21.57
C LYS A 344 -6.24 -5.03 20.39
N VAL A 345 -4.91 -5.11 20.31
CA VAL A 345 -4.22 -5.93 19.29
C VAL A 345 -4.58 -7.41 19.44
N ARG A 346 -4.61 -7.94 20.67
CA ARG A 346 -5.05 -9.33 20.89
C ARG A 346 -6.49 -9.58 20.48
N GLU A 347 -7.39 -8.66 20.76
CA GLU A 347 -8.79 -8.74 20.34
C GLU A 347 -8.89 -8.73 18.81
N MET A 348 -8.22 -7.83 18.14
CA MET A 348 -8.17 -7.77 16.65
C MET A 348 -7.59 -9.06 16.08
N LEU A 349 -6.47 -9.56 16.61
CA LEU A 349 -5.85 -10.81 16.15
C LEU A 349 -6.74 -12.04 16.39
N SER A 350 -7.58 -12.03 17.41
CA SER A 350 -8.55 -13.12 17.66
C SER A 350 -9.70 -13.12 16.65
N THR A 351 -10.03 -11.95 16.08
CA THR A 351 -11.11 -11.76 15.12
C THR A 351 -10.64 -11.97 13.69
N VAL A 352 -9.66 -11.20 13.23
CA VAL A 352 -9.19 -11.22 11.83
C VAL A 352 -8.23 -12.38 11.56
N ARG A 353 -7.40 -12.76 12.54
CA ARG A 353 -6.42 -13.85 12.46
C ARG A 353 -5.46 -13.78 11.27
N PRO A 354 -4.86 -12.63 10.96
CA PRO A 354 -3.92 -12.52 9.86
C PRO A 354 -2.60 -13.22 10.18
N GLY A 355 -1.94 -13.78 9.19
CA GLY A 355 -0.56 -14.28 9.32
C GLY A 355 0.47 -13.18 9.09
N ILE A 356 0.06 -12.08 8.45
CA ILE A 356 0.90 -10.92 8.14
C ILE A 356 0.22 -9.68 8.73
N LEU A 357 0.93 -8.94 9.59
CA LEU A 357 0.42 -7.72 10.21
C LEU A 357 1.30 -6.53 9.81
N GLY A 358 0.71 -5.58 9.12
CA GLY A 358 1.29 -4.27 8.87
C GLY A 358 0.90 -3.29 9.98
N VAL A 359 1.88 -2.60 10.53
CA VAL A 359 1.66 -1.56 11.54
C VAL A 359 2.03 -0.21 10.93
N TRP A 360 1.02 0.64 10.78
CA TRP A 360 1.19 2.02 10.35
C TRP A 360 1.47 2.88 11.58
N THR A 361 2.72 3.34 11.73
CA THR A 361 3.21 3.97 12.96
C THR A 361 3.38 5.47 12.90
N ASN A 362 3.60 6.02 11.72
CA ASN A 362 3.90 7.44 11.52
C ASN A 362 3.45 7.91 10.14
N ASP A 363 3.01 9.15 10.05
CA ASP A 363 2.67 9.83 8.79
C ASP A 363 3.24 11.27 8.72
N GLY A 364 4.28 11.54 9.50
CA GLY A 364 4.99 12.82 9.54
C GLY A 364 4.36 13.89 10.42
N THR A 365 3.32 13.59 11.20
CA THR A 365 2.67 14.56 12.12
C THR A 365 3.04 14.39 13.56
N ILE A 366 3.65 13.29 13.93
CA ILE A 366 4.17 13.04 15.27
C ILE A 366 5.65 13.33 15.30
N SER A 367 6.06 14.24 16.18
CA SER A 367 7.47 14.58 16.44
C SER A 367 8.12 13.55 17.36
#